data_98dcaa5f547d2414f756926fe94ff1b5
#
_entry.id   98dcaa5f547d2414f756926fe94ff1b5
#
_cell.length_a   1.000
_cell.length_b   1.000
_cell.length_c   1.000
_cell.angle_alpha   90.00
_cell.angle_beta   90.00
_cell.angle_gamma   90.00
#
_symmetry.space_group_name_H-M   'P 1'
#
loop_
_entity.id
_entity.type
_entity.pdbx_description
1 polymer ?
#
loop_
_entity_poly.entity_id
_entity_poly.type
_entity_poly.pdbx_seq_one_letter_code
_entity_poly.pdbx_strand_id
1 'polypeptide(L)'
;MKNTCKFTLAAGALLVAFSAVAADRYPKLGPLPPPPIPKDNPNTPEKVALGKKLFWDNRLSGDNSMPCVSCHLPSLGWGDGGQISRGYPGTKHWRNSQTILNSAYYNKLFWEGSVTSLEAQASAAAGGGVAGNGDDSVMEMRLRFLPEYVTEFKKVFGTEWPRINDAWRAVSAYQRTLNSEAKKVAADRYAMGDKKALNDAQKKGMALYQGKANCIACHNGPLASDQRFYATGVPAHPNFKEDPVGQVTHRWELYQKGVPESVYRNGSDDHGLYYITKNPKDIGKWRVPSLRELKYTAPYMHNGMLATLADVVEFYDRGGGATQNKSPILKPLKLKAQEKKDLVAFLEALSMDEPLIQEDPKLPGDYQPLPAPAMAVK
;
A
#
# COMPACT_ATOMS: atom_id res chain seq x y z
N MET A 1 65.16 21.12 25.70
CA MET A 1 64.98 20.34 24.45
C MET A 1 63.55 19.92 24.37
N LYS A 2 62.83 20.40 23.37
CA LYS A 2 61.35 20.36 23.24
C LYS A 2 60.91 19.03 22.62
N ASN A 3 60.04 18.27 23.29
CA ASN A 3 59.35 17.14 22.70
C ASN A 3 57.90 17.56 22.36
N THR A 4 57.64 17.77 21.07
CA THR A 4 56.31 17.97 20.51
C THR A 4 55.70 16.58 20.20
N CYS A 5 54.66 16.21 20.97
CA CYS A 5 53.89 15.00 20.71
C CYS A 5 52.78 15.33 19.68
N LYS A 6 52.82 14.66 18.55
CA LYS A 6 51.82 14.73 17.47
C LYS A 6 50.62 13.91 17.85
N PHE A 7 49.47 14.55 18.10
CA PHE A 7 48.13 13.93 18.10
C PHE A 7 47.37 14.43 16.90
N THR A 8 47.34 13.61 15.84
CA THR A 8 46.40 13.73 14.75
C THR A 8 46.18 12.34 14.14
N LEU A 9 44.96 11.95 13.96
CA LEU A 9 44.42 10.73 13.32
C LEU A 9 43.74 9.73 14.29
N ALA A 10 42.57 10.12 14.83
CA ALA A 10 41.63 9.15 15.38
C ALA A 10 40.13 9.50 15.14
N ALA A 11 39.81 10.68 14.55
CA ALA A 11 38.43 11.13 14.41
C ALA A 11 37.71 10.60 13.14
N GLY A 12 38.45 10.15 12.14
CA GLY A 12 37.88 9.70 10.86
C GLY A 12 37.38 8.25 10.85
N ALA A 13 37.96 7.39 11.68
CA ALA A 13 37.63 5.96 11.68
C ALA A 13 36.33 5.63 12.45
N LEU A 14 35.96 6.44 13.45
CA LEU A 14 34.74 6.20 14.27
C LEU A 14 33.44 6.45 13.51
N LEU A 15 33.41 7.40 12.57
CA LEU A 15 32.19 7.73 11.79
C LEU A 15 31.86 6.65 10.75
N VAL A 16 32.87 5.99 10.18
CA VAL A 16 32.67 4.90 9.20
C VAL A 16 32.21 3.62 9.89
N ALA A 17 32.72 3.33 11.10
CA ALA A 17 32.33 2.17 11.88
C ALA A 17 30.88 2.21 12.36
N PHE A 18 30.34 3.41 12.73
CA PHE A 18 28.94 3.55 13.13
C PHE A 18 27.95 3.32 11.99
N SER A 19 28.32 3.67 10.75
CA SER A 19 27.47 3.43 9.57
C SER A 19 27.40 1.95 9.18
N ALA A 20 28.48 1.20 9.34
CA ALA A 20 28.52 -0.22 9.02
C ALA A 20 27.73 -1.08 10.03
N VAL A 21 27.76 -0.74 11.32
CA VAL A 21 27.05 -1.46 12.38
C VAL A 21 25.53 -1.28 12.28
N ALA A 22 25.05 -0.14 11.77
CA ALA A 22 23.62 0.08 11.59
C ALA A 22 23.03 -0.72 10.42
N ALA A 23 23.81 -0.93 9.35
CA ALA A 23 23.37 -1.63 8.14
C ALA A 23 23.12 -3.14 8.35
N ASP A 24 23.83 -3.77 9.28
CA ASP A 24 23.68 -5.21 9.56
C ASP A 24 22.57 -5.51 10.63
N ARG A 25 22.02 -4.46 11.23
CA ARG A 25 20.98 -4.60 12.26
C ARG A 25 19.60 -4.93 11.69
N TYR A 26 19.33 -4.55 10.46
CA TYR A 26 18.03 -4.70 9.81
C TYR A 26 18.12 -5.59 8.58
N PRO A 27 17.04 -6.32 8.23
CA PRO A 27 16.97 -7.05 6.97
C PRO A 27 17.31 -6.14 5.78
N LYS A 28 18.17 -6.63 4.87
CA LYS A 28 18.63 -5.85 3.70
C LYS A 28 17.51 -5.66 2.68
N LEU A 29 17.50 -4.51 2.02
CA LEU A 29 16.73 -4.31 0.80
C LEU A 29 17.28 -5.23 -0.31
N GLY A 30 16.42 -5.66 -1.20
CA GLY A 30 16.79 -6.50 -2.35
C GLY A 30 15.57 -7.10 -3.04
N PRO A 31 15.80 -8.03 -3.97
CA PRO A 31 14.75 -8.67 -4.74
C PRO A 31 13.66 -9.30 -3.86
N LEU A 32 12.40 -9.14 -4.27
CA LEU A 32 11.31 -9.90 -3.66
C LEU A 32 11.51 -11.40 -3.92
N PRO A 33 11.28 -12.27 -2.93
CA PRO A 33 11.21 -13.71 -3.17
C PRO A 33 9.99 -14.04 -4.02
N PRO A 34 9.82 -15.29 -4.50
CA PRO A 34 8.55 -15.71 -5.10
C PRO A 34 7.36 -15.37 -4.19
N PRO A 35 6.23 -14.90 -4.75
CA PRO A 35 5.09 -14.52 -3.93
C PRO A 35 4.55 -15.71 -3.14
N PRO A 36 4.15 -15.52 -1.86
CA PRO A 36 3.58 -16.59 -1.06
C PRO A 36 2.22 -17.01 -1.64
N ILE A 37 2.08 -18.30 -1.92
CA ILE A 37 0.85 -18.89 -2.44
C ILE A 37 0.27 -19.82 -1.38
N PRO A 38 -0.95 -19.56 -0.87
CA PRO A 38 -1.61 -20.45 0.10
C PRO A 38 -1.86 -21.82 -0.50
N LYS A 39 -1.68 -22.87 0.30
CA LYS A 39 -1.90 -24.27 -0.12
C LYS A 39 -3.35 -24.53 -0.54
N ASP A 40 -4.29 -23.89 0.13
CA ASP A 40 -5.73 -24.01 -0.12
C ASP A 40 -6.22 -23.13 -1.27
N ASN A 41 -5.38 -22.21 -1.78
CA ASN A 41 -5.68 -21.40 -2.96
C ASN A 41 -4.47 -21.29 -3.91
N PRO A 42 -4.05 -22.39 -4.55
CA PRO A 42 -2.96 -22.39 -5.50
C PRO A 42 -3.29 -21.53 -6.74
N ASN A 43 -2.28 -20.81 -7.25
CA ASN A 43 -2.40 -20.08 -8.50
C ASN A 43 -2.30 -21.05 -9.68
N THR A 44 -3.36 -21.13 -10.49
CA THR A 44 -3.29 -21.75 -11.82
C THR A 44 -3.54 -20.69 -12.89
N PRO A 45 -3.06 -20.86 -14.13
CA PRO A 45 -3.29 -19.90 -15.20
C PRO A 45 -4.77 -19.56 -15.42
N GLU A 46 -5.64 -20.57 -15.36
CA GLU A 46 -7.08 -20.39 -15.52
C GLU A 46 -7.71 -19.60 -14.37
N LYS A 47 -7.29 -19.86 -13.12
CA LYS A 47 -7.77 -19.12 -11.96
C LYS A 47 -7.31 -17.67 -11.99
N VAL A 48 -6.07 -17.41 -12.39
CA VAL A 48 -5.54 -16.06 -12.56
C VAL A 48 -6.31 -15.31 -13.66
N ALA A 49 -6.59 -15.96 -14.78
CA ALA A 49 -7.36 -15.37 -15.88
C ALA A 49 -8.80 -15.03 -15.46
N LEU A 50 -9.48 -15.94 -14.73
CA LEU A 50 -10.78 -15.67 -14.15
C LEU A 50 -10.73 -14.52 -13.15
N GLY A 51 -9.73 -14.52 -12.28
CA GLY A 51 -9.53 -13.46 -11.27
C GLY A 51 -9.30 -12.09 -11.91
N LYS A 52 -8.58 -12.03 -13.03
CA LYS A 52 -8.42 -10.80 -13.81
C LYS A 52 -9.77 -10.28 -14.32
N LYS A 53 -10.61 -11.14 -14.92
CA LYS A 53 -11.95 -10.73 -15.36
C LYS A 53 -12.80 -10.19 -14.20
N LEU A 54 -12.85 -10.93 -13.09
CA LEU A 54 -13.60 -10.55 -11.90
C LEU A 54 -13.13 -9.23 -11.27
N PHE A 55 -11.84 -8.93 -11.33
CA PHE A 55 -11.28 -7.67 -10.85
C PHE A 55 -11.76 -6.45 -11.66
N TRP A 56 -12.05 -6.63 -12.96
CA TRP A 56 -12.61 -5.60 -13.83
C TRP A 56 -14.14 -5.59 -13.89
N ASP A 57 -14.80 -6.61 -13.31
CA ASP A 57 -16.24 -6.77 -13.46
C ASP A 57 -17.03 -5.98 -12.42
N ASN A 58 -17.84 -5.04 -12.86
CA ASN A 58 -18.69 -4.19 -12.02
C ASN A 58 -19.73 -4.99 -11.23
N ARG A 59 -20.08 -6.22 -11.69
CA ARG A 59 -21.08 -7.08 -11.03
C ARG A 59 -20.69 -7.48 -9.61
N LEU A 60 -19.40 -7.35 -9.27
CA LEU A 60 -18.85 -7.54 -7.92
C LEU A 60 -18.90 -6.26 -7.07
N SER A 61 -19.94 -5.46 -7.23
CA SER A 61 -20.24 -4.29 -6.38
C SER A 61 -21.74 -4.15 -6.17
N GLY A 62 -22.17 -3.23 -5.29
CA GLY A 62 -23.57 -3.08 -4.88
C GLY A 62 -24.53 -2.79 -6.04
N ASP A 63 -24.23 -1.74 -6.82
CA ASP A 63 -25.06 -1.26 -7.94
C ASP A 63 -24.43 -1.44 -9.33
N ASN A 64 -23.42 -2.27 -9.45
CA ASN A 64 -22.63 -2.48 -10.67
C ASN A 64 -21.82 -1.23 -11.12
N SER A 65 -21.43 -0.34 -10.22
CA SER A 65 -20.68 0.86 -10.58
C SER A 65 -19.20 0.81 -10.21
N MET A 66 -18.78 -0.05 -9.27
CA MET A 66 -17.48 0.00 -8.61
C MET A 66 -16.69 -1.32 -8.73
N PRO A 67 -16.12 -1.64 -9.91
CA PRO A 67 -15.18 -2.76 -10.01
C PRO A 67 -13.89 -2.45 -9.22
N CYS A 68 -13.12 -3.46 -8.86
CA CYS A 68 -11.86 -3.27 -8.13
C CYS A 68 -10.91 -2.31 -8.87
N VAL A 69 -10.87 -2.41 -10.21
CA VAL A 69 -10.02 -1.56 -11.05
C VAL A 69 -10.35 -0.07 -10.93
N SER A 70 -11.56 0.33 -10.53
CA SER A 70 -11.91 1.75 -10.38
C SER A 70 -11.09 2.47 -9.29
N CYS A 71 -10.64 1.73 -8.28
CA CYS A 71 -9.77 2.24 -7.21
C CYS A 71 -8.30 1.78 -7.37
N HIS A 72 -8.04 0.83 -8.29
CA HIS A 72 -6.73 0.22 -8.48
C HIS A 72 -6.36 0.20 -9.98
N LEU A 73 -6.25 1.42 -10.57
CA LEU A 73 -5.96 1.62 -11.99
C LEU A 73 -4.50 1.26 -12.31
N PRO A 74 -4.24 0.40 -13.30
CA PRO A 74 -2.87 0.06 -13.71
C PRO A 74 -2.03 1.29 -14.07
N SER A 75 -2.61 2.27 -14.76
CA SER A 75 -1.95 3.52 -15.17
C SER A 75 -1.59 4.46 -14.01
N LEU A 76 -2.17 4.26 -12.83
CA LEU A 76 -1.92 5.05 -11.62
C LEU A 76 -1.20 4.22 -10.53
N GLY A 77 -0.33 3.31 -10.97
CA GLY A 77 0.44 2.46 -10.05
C GLY A 77 -0.45 1.51 -9.23
N TRP A 78 -1.62 1.12 -9.76
CA TRP A 78 -2.59 0.25 -9.08
C TRP A 78 -3.17 0.86 -7.79
N GLY A 79 -3.24 2.17 -7.73
CA GLY A 79 -4.04 3.02 -6.85
C GLY A 79 -5.04 3.81 -7.69
N ASP A 80 -5.64 4.87 -7.12
CA ASP A 80 -6.59 5.73 -7.84
C ASP A 80 -6.06 7.15 -8.12
N GLY A 81 -4.84 7.45 -7.66
CA GLY A 81 -4.21 8.76 -7.84
C GLY A 81 -4.84 9.91 -7.04
N GLY A 82 -5.91 9.64 -6.28
CA GLY A 82 -6.58 10.61 -5.42
C GLY A 82 -5.98 10.68 -4.03
N GLN A 83 -6.12 11.83 -3.35
CA GLN A 83 -5.76 11.91 -1.93
C GLN A 83 -6.62 10.94 -1.11
N ILE A 84 -7.92 10.99 -1.33
CA ILE A 84 -8.90 10.10 -0.71
C ILE A 84 -9.65 9.39 -1.81
N SER A 85 -9.73 8.08 -1.67
CA SER A 85 -10.42 7.20 -2.60
C SER A 85 -11.90 7.58 -2.77
N ARG A 86 -12.45 7.33 -3.96
CA ARG A 86 -13.89 7.44 -4.21
C ARG A 86 -14.44 6.03 -4.42
N GLY A 87 -15.50 5.71 -3.70
CA GLY A 87 -16.23 4.46 -3.80
C GLY A 87 -17.71 4.70 -4.04
N TYR A 88 -18.52 3.75 -3.70
CA TYR A 88 -19.97 3.81 -3.80
C TYR A 88 -20.57 4.93 -2.91
N PRO A 89 -21.58 5.63 -3.33
CA PRO A 89 -22.09 5.89 -4.67
C PRO A 89 -21.41 7.13 -5.32
N GLY A 90 -20.11 7.18 -5.41
CA GLY A 90 -19.29 8.34 -5.78
C GLY A 90 -18.82 9.16 -4.59
N THR A 91 -19.11 8.68 -3.37
CA THR A 91 -18.70 9.31 -2.11
C THR A 91 -17.21 9.13 -1.85
N LYS A 92 -16.60 10.11 -1.20
CA LYS A 92 -15.22 9.98 -0.76
C LYS A 92 -15.12 9.02 0.43
N HIS A 93 -14.14 8.13 0.36
CA HIS A 93 -13.66 7.39 1.52
C HIS A 93 -12.95 8.35 2.49
N TRP A 94 -12.43 7.87 3.60
CA TRP A 94 -11.59 8.65 4.52
C TRP A 94 -10.10 8.29 4.43
N ARG A 95 -9.74 7.40 3.49
CA ARG A 95 -8.36 6.94 3.27
C ARG A 95 -7.98 6.94 1.80
N ASN A 96 -6.70 7.03 1.55
CA ASN A 96 -6.09 6.85 0.24
C ASN A 96 -6.19 5.39 -0.22
N SER A 97 -6.40 5.17 -1.53
CA SER A 97 -6.35 3.85 -2.16
C SER A 97 -4.90 3.37 -2.25
N GLN A 98 -4.56 2.34 -1.49
CA GLN A 98 -3.23 1.75 -1.56
C GLN A 98 -3.02 1.06 -2.90
N THR A 99 -1.79 1.14 -3.42
CA THR A 99 -1.39 0.22 -4.50
C THR A 99 -1.58 -1.23 -4.09
N ILE A 100 -2.06 -2.06 -5.01
CA ILE A 100 -2.12 -3.51 -4.83
C ILE A 100 -0.87 -4.23 -5.35
N LEU A 101 0.08 -3.48 -5.93
CA LEU A 101 1.39 -4.05 -6.27
C LEU A 101 2.06 -4.61 -5.02
N ASN A 102 2.59 -5.81 -5.15
CA ASN A 102 3.26 -6.52 -4.05
C ASN A 102 2.34 -6.85 -2.85
N SER A 103 1.02 -6.77 -3.00
CA SER A 103 0.07 -7.03 -1.90
C SER A 103 0.17 -8.46 -1.35
N ALA A 104 0.62 -9.42 -2.16
CA ALA A 104 0.83 -10.82 -1.77
C ALA A 104 1.80 -11.01 -0.59
N TYR A 105 2.72 -10.07 -0.36
CA TYR A 105 3.75 -10.17 0.68
C TYR A 105 3.34 -9.61 2.03
N TYR A 106 2.15 -8.99 2.12
CA TYR A 106 1.67 -8.48 3.39
C TYR A 106 1.01 -9.57 4.24
N ASN A 107 1.36 -9.58 5.53
CA ASN A 107 0.71 -10.43 6.53
C ASN A 107 -0.55 -9.79 7.14
N LYS A 108 -0.74 -8.49 6.90
CA LYS A 108 -1.92 -7.70 7.26
C LYS A 108 -2.21 -6.69 6.16
N LEU A 109 -3.46 -6.55 5.81
CA LEU A 109 -3.95 -5.72 4.72
C LEU A 109 -4.83 -4.58 5.26
N PHE A 110 -5.16 -3.62 4.42
CA PHE A 110 -5.63 -2.28 4.77
C PHE A 110 -4.61 -1.47 5.59
N TRP A 111 -4.85 -0.18 5.73
CA TRP A 111 -3.96 0.73 6.45
C TRP A 111 -3.87 0.39 7.94
N GLU A 112 -4.98 -0.07 8.55
CA GLU A 112 -5.07 -0.46 9.95
C GLU A 112 -4.82 -1.96 10.22
N GLY A 113 -4.59 -2.74 9.16
CA GLY A 113 -4.26 -4.15 9.30
C GLY A 113 -5.41 -5.06 9.72
N SER A 114 -6.65 -4.73 9.34
CA SER A 114 -7.86 -5.42 9.79
C SER A 114 -8.05 -6.83 9.24
N VAL A 115 -7.40 -7.19 8.15
CA VAL A 115 -7.49 -8.53 7.53
C VAL A 115 -6.10 -9.12 7.24
N THR A 116 -6.03 -10.46 7.15
CA THR A 116 -4.76 -11.21 7.08
C THR A 116 -4.59 -12.03 5.81
N SER A 117 -5.54 -11.96 4.88
CA SER A 117 -5.46 -12.63 3.57
C SER A 117 -6.05 -11.77 2.47
N LEU A 118 -5.60 -11.97 1.23
CA LEU A 118 -6.14 -11.28 0.06
C LEU A 118 -7.60 -11.65 -0.18
N GLU A 119 -7.99 -12.89 0.12
CA GLU A 119 -9.37 -13.37 0.01
C GLU A 119 -10.32 -12.59 0.93
N ALA A 120 -9.94 -12.44 2.19
CA ALA A 120 -10.71 -11.66 3.15
C ALA A 120 -10.70 -10.16 2.80
N GLN A 121 -9.59 -9.65 2.25
CA GLN A 121 -9.49 -8.26 1.81
C GLN A 121 -10.41 -7.99 0.62
N ALA A 122 -10.46 -8.88 -0.39
CA ALA A 122 -11.30 -8.72 -1.56
C ALA A 122 -12.79 -8.67 -1.18
N SER A 123 -13.25 -9.60 -0.31
CA SER A 123 -14.62 -9.61 0.21
C SER A 123 -14.92 -8.32 1.00
N ALA A 124 -14.03 -7.92 1.93
CA ALA A 124 -14.25 -6.73 2.75
C ALA A 124 -14.26 -5.42 1.93
N ALA A 125 -13.46 -5.33 0.86
CA ALA A 125 -13.47 -4.17 -0.03
C ALA A 125 -14.74 -4.12 -0.90
N ALA A 126 -15.16 -5.27 -1.45
CA ALA A 126 -16.37 -5.35 -2.25
C ALA A 126 -17.64 -5.07 -1.44
N GLY A 127 -17.69 -5.49 -0.16
CA GLY A 127 -18.82 -5.25 0.75
C GLY A 127 -18.77 -3.92 1.52
N GLY A 128 -17.63 -3.21 1.51
CA GLY A 128 -17.46 -1.96 2.27
C GLY A 128 -18.40 -0.84 1.82
N GLY A 129 -19.09 -0.18 2.76
CA GLY A 129 -20.19 0.74 2.48
C GLY A 129 -19.85 1.96 1.63
N VAL A 130 -18.61 2.45 1.68
CA VAL A 130 -18.09 3.53 0.81
C VAL A 130 -17.01 3.02 -0.14
N ALA A 131 -16.91 1.69 -0.32
CA ALA A 131 -16.06 1.06 -1.32
C ALA A 131 -16.94 0.41 -2.39
N GLY A 132 -17.12 -0.91 -2.39
CA GLY A 132 -17.98 -1.60 -3.35
C GLY A 132 -19.46 -1.64 -2.97
N ASN A 133 -19.79 -1.54 -1.70
CA ASN A 133 -21.15 -1.64 -1.11
C ASN A 133 -21.94 -2.87 -1.57
N GLY A 134 -21.25 -3.98 -1.85
CA GLY A 134 -21.84 -5.19 -2.40
C GLY A 134 -22.44 -6.10 -1.32
N ASP A 135 -23.50 -6.81 -1.70
CA ASP A 135 -24.03 -7.96 -0.98
C ASP A 135 -23.59 -9.25 -1.65
N ASP A 136 -22.99 -10.15 -0.85
CA ASP A 136 -22.39 -11.38 -1.36
C ASP A 136 -23.40 -12.24 -2.14
N SER A 137 -24.67 -12.32 -1.69
CA SER A 137 -25.71 -13.14 -2.34
C SER A 137 -26.12 -12.54 -3.69
N VAL A 138 -26.22 -11.20 -3.74
CA VAL A 138 -26.57 -10.48 -4.98
C VAL A 138 -25.46 -10.58 -5.99
N MET A 139 -24.19 -10.37 -5.58
CA MET A 139 -23.02 -10.51 -6.45
C MET A 139 -22.90 -11.94 -7.00
N GLU A 140 -23.05 -12.95 -6.14
CA GLU A 140 -23.04 -14.36 -6.53
C GLU A 140 -24.13 -14.67 -7.57
N MET A 141 -25.36 -14.21 -7.32
CA MET A 141 -26.49 -14.42 -8.24
C MET A 141 -26.19 -13.81 -9.61
N ARG A 142 -25.63 -12.61 -9.69
CA ARG A 142 -25.26 -11.97 -10.95
C ARG A 142 -24.24 -12.79 -11.74
N LEU A 143 -23.26 -13.41 -11.08
CA LEU A 143 -22.31 -14.32 -11.73
C LEU A 143 -22.99 -15.58 -12.26
N ARG A 144 -23.96 -16.13 -11.53
CA ARG A 144 -24.72 -17.33 -11.92
C ARG A 144 -25.61 -17.13 -13.16
N PHE A 145 -26.06 -15.90 -13.43
CA PHE A 145 -26.85 -15.60 -14.60
C PHE A 145 -26.03 -15.58 -15.91
N LEU A 146 -24.72 -15.72 -15.85
CA LEU A 146 -23.84 -15.69 -17.01
C LEU A 146 -23.29 -17.07 -17.32
N PRO A 147 -23.72 -17.72 -18.42
CA PRO A 147 -23.25 -19.06 -18.81
C PRO A 147 -21.72 -19.17 -18.90
N GLU A 148 -21.07 -18.11 -19.36
CA GLU A 148 -19.62 -18.04 -19.45
C GLU A 148 -18.96 -18.17 -18.07
N TYR A 149 -19.44 -17.44 -17.05
CA TYR A 149 -18.92 -17.58 -15.69
C TYR A 149 -19.26 -18.94 -15.08
N VAL A 150 -20.45 -19.48 -15.32
CA VAL A 150 -20.80 -20.84 -14.89
C VAL A 150 -19.79 -21.84 -15.45
N THR A 151 -19.46 -21.73 -16.73
CA THR A 151 -18.48 -22.60 -17.40
C THR A 151 -17.08 -22.42 -16.83
N GLU A 152 -16.63 -21.17 -16.64
CA GLU A 152 -15.30 -20.87 -16.11
C GLU A 152 -15.14 -21.32 -14.65
N PHE A 153 -16.13 -21.07 -13.77
CA PHE A 153 -16.09 -21.53 -12.39
C PHE A 153 -16.08 -23.05 -12.28
N LYS A 154 -16.87 -23.74 -13.12
CA LYS A 154 -16.84 -25.21 -13.20
C LYS A 154 -15.46 -25.73 -13.60
N LYS A 155 -14.82 -25.09 -14.59
CA LYS A 155 -13.45 -25.45 -15.03
C LYS A 155 -12.42 -25.22 -13.93
N VAL A 156 -12.49 -24.09 -13.20
CA VAL A 156 -11.46 -23.65 -12.24
C VAL A 156 -11.64 -24.28 -10.88
N PHE A 157 -12.88 -24.42 -10.40
CA PHE A 157 -13.18 -24.85 -9.02
C PHE A 157 -13.94 -26.18 -8.95
N GLY A 158 -14.40 -26.74 -10.08
CA GLY A 158 -15.22 -27.95 -10.11
C GLY A 158 -16.63 -27.76 -9.55
N THR A 159 -17.06 -26.53 -9.31
CA THR A 159 -18.41 -26.20 -8.79
C THR A 159 -19.43 -26.14 -9.90
N GLU A 160 -20.67 -26.58 -9.63
CA GLU A 160 -21.76 -26.50 -10.60
C GLU A 160 -22.12 -25.04 -10.93
N TRP A 161 -22.10 -24.19 -9.91
CA TRP A 161 -22.45 -22.76 -9.99
C TRP A 161 -21.33 -21.88 -9.40
N PRO A 162 -21.16 -20.64 -9.89
CA PRO A 162 -20.33 -19.64 -9.24
C PRO A 162 -20.66 -19.47 -7.77
N ARG A 163 -19.64 -19.43 -6.91
CA ARG A 163 -19.71 -19.12 -5.49
C ARG A 163 -18.92 -17.87 -5.21
N ILE A 164 -19.45 -16.98 -4.41
CA ILE A 164 -18.78 -15.69 -4.14
C ILE A 164 -17.39 -15.87 -3.47
N ASN A 165 -17.24 -16.84 -2.58
CA ASN A 165 -15.94 -17.13 -1.98
C ASN A 165 -14.90 -17.64 -3.00
N ASP A 166 -15.33 -18.35 -4.03
CA ASP A 166 -14.45 -18.77 -5.12
C ASP A 166 -14.10 -17.58 -6.03
N ALA A 167 -14.99 -16.60 -6.20
CA ALA A 167 -14.67 -15.35 -6.85
C ALA A 167 -13.55 -14.59 -6.13
N TRP A 168 -13.62 -14.47 -4.79
CA TRP A 168 -12.56 -13.85 -3.99
C TRP A 168 -11.24 -14.62 -4.06
N ARG A 169 -11.28 -15.94 -4.14
CA ARG A 169 -10.10 -16.78 -4.34
C ARG A 169 -9.46 -16.54 -5.72
N ALA A 170 -10.27 -16.37 -6.76
CA ALA A 170 -9.77 -16.06 -8.10
C ALA A 170 -9.17 -14.65 -8.18
N VAL A 171 -9.87 -13.63 -7.64
CA VAL A 171 -9.36 -12.25 -7.54
C VAL A 171 -8.02 -12.21 -6.80
N SER A 172 -7.91 -12.94 -5.69
CA SER A 172 -6.67 -13.02 -4.91
C SER A 172 -5.54 -13.72 -5.66
N ALA A 173 -5.84 -14.78 -6.42
CA ALA A 173 -4.86 -15.44 -7.28
C ALA A 173 -4.31 -14.49 -8.34
N TYR A 174 -5.16 -13.65 -8.93
CA TYR A 174 -4.74 -12.59 -9.84
C TYR A 174 -3.87 -11.55 -9.15
N GLN A 175 -4.29 -11.02 -8.01
CA GLN A 175 -3.49 -10.02 -7.27
C GLN A 175 -2.08 -10.54 -6.91
N ARG A 176 -1.92 -11.84 -6.65
CA ARG A 176 -0.61 -12.46 -6.40
C ARG A 176 0.34 -12.43 -7.60
N THR A 177 -0.16 -12.12 -8.80
CA THR A 177 0.69 -11.93 -9.98
C THR A 177 1.17 -10.50 -10.17
N LEU A 178 0.65 -9.55 -9.41
CA LEU A 178 0.97 -8.13 -9.53
C LEU A 178 2.17 -7.77 -8.65
N ASN A 179 3.37 -8.08 -9.12
CA ASN A 179 4.59 -7.91 -8.34
C ASN A 179 5.66 -7.15 -9.11
N SER A 180 6.48 -6.41 -8.36
CA SER A 180 7.70 -5.79 -8.91
C SER A 180 8.66 -6.84 -9.42
N GLU A 181 9.13 -6.66 -10.65
CA GLU A 181 10.13 -7.53 -11.27
C GLU A 181 11.54 -7.04 -10.93
N ALA A 182 12.31 -7.83 -10.19
CA ALA A 182 13.63 -7.45 -9.71
C ALA A 182 14.58 -6.93 -10.81
N LYS A 183 14.50 -7.51 -12.02
CA LYS A 183 15.31 -7.07 -13.17
C LYS A 183 14.94 -5.67 -13.70
N LYS A 184 13.75 -5.18 -13.36
CA LYS A 184 13.25 -3.85 -13.75
C LYS A 184 13.42 -2.80 -12.64
N VAL A 185 13.83 -3.19 -11.43
CA VAL A 185 14.04 -2.28 -10.28
C VAL A 185 15.53 -2.01 -10.11
N ALA A 186 15.93 -0.74 -10.24
CA ALA A 186 17.36 -0.37 -10.18
C ALA A 186 18.03 -0.76 -8.85
N ALA A 187 17.35 -0.55 -7.72
CA ALA A 187 17.86 -0.93 -6.40
C ALA A 187 18.03 -2.45 -6.25
N ASP A 188 17.16 -3.26 -6.85
CA ASP A 188 17.28 -4.72 -6.83
C ASP A 188 18.45 -5.19 -7.72
N ARG A 189 18.59 -4.63 -8.93
CA ARG A 189 19.77 -4.93 -9.78
C ARG A 189 21.06 -4.61 -9.06
N TYR A 190 21.12 -3.48 -8.36
CA TYR A 190 22.29 -3.10 -7.56
C TYR A 190 22.55 -4.11 -6.44
N ALA A 191 21.51 -4.54 -5.72
CA ALA A 191 21.63 -5.56 -4.67
C ALA A 191 22.07 -6.93 -5.21
N MET A 192 21.70 -7.27 -6.46
CA MET A 192 22.14 -8.48 -7.16
C MET A 192 23.56 -8.39 -7.74
N GLY A 193 24.24 -7.25 -7.58
CA GLY A 193 25.65 -7.09 -7.95
C GLY A 193 25.94 -6.15 -9.13
N ASP A 194 24.93 -5.63 -9.82
CA ASP A 194 25.13 -4.62 -10.86
C ASP A 194 25.43 -3.25 -10.23
N LYS A 195 26.72 -2.97 -10.03
CA LYS A 195 27.18 -1.71 -9.41
C LYS A 195 26.89 -0.46 -10.24
N LYS A 196 26.47 -0.60 -11.51
CA LYS A 196 26.09 0.50 -12.39
C LYS A 196 24.58 0.79 -12.37
N ALA A 197 23.76 -0.08 -11.80
CA ALA A 197 22.30 0.08 -11.76
C ALA A 197 21.84 1.32 -11.00
N LEU A 198 22.61 1.80 -10.02
CA LEU A 198 22.36 3.05 -9.32
C LEU A 198 23.37 4.12 -9.73
N ASN A 199 22.88 5.33 -10.00
CA ASN A 199 23.73 6.50 -10.19
C ASN A 199 24.27 7.04 -8.84
N ASP A 200 25.13 8.06 -8.87
CA ASP A 200 25.77 8.58 -7.66
C ASP A 200 24.80 9.23 -6.68
N ALA A 201 23.76 9.93 -7.16
CA ALA A 201 22.73 10.50 -6.29
C ALA A 201 21.94 9.39 -5.58
N GLN A 202 21.54 8.34 -6.30
CA GLN A 202 20.84 7.18 -5.75
C GLN A 202 21.69 6.41 -4.74
N LYS A 203 23.00 6.25 -4.98
CA LYS A 203 23.92 5.64 -4.02
C LYS A 203 24.07 6.46 -2.73
N LYS A 204 24.18 7.80 -2.86
CA LYS A 204 24.20 8.70 -1.71
C LYS A 204 22.87 8.63 -0.94
N GLY A 205 21.73 8.63 -1.67
CA GLY A 205 20.41 8.46 -1.08
C GLY A 205 20.25 7.13 -0.34
N MET A 206 20.77 6.03 -0.89
CA MET A 206 20.80 4.73 -0.22
C MET A 206 21.58 4.77 1.09
N ALA A 207 22.75 5.42 1.08
CA ALA A 207 23.55 5.58 2.29
C ALA A 207 22.83 6.42 3.35
N LEU A 208 22.12 7.49 2.95
CA LEU A 208 21.27 8.28 3.85
C LEU A 208 20.11 7.45 4.41
N TYR A 209 19.43 6.70 3.57
CA TYR A 209 18.32 5.81 3.94
C TYR A 209 18.71 4.80 5.01
N GLN A 210 19.89 4.20 4.88
CA GLN A 210 20.43 3.21 5.82
C GLN A 210 21.08 3.86 7.07
N GLY A 211 21.57 5.09 6.94
CA GLY A 211 22.32 5.80 7.95
C GLY A 211 21.56 6.97 8.57
N LYS A 212 21.93 8.20 8.21
CA LYS A 212 21.46 9.44 8.84
C LYS A 212 19.95 9.58 8.89
N ALA A 213 19.24 9.23 7.80
CA ALA A 213 17.78 9.29 7.75
C ALA A 213 17.10 8.11 8.44
N ASN A 214 17.81 7.00 8.66
CA ASN A 214 17.35 5.81 9.38
C ASN A 214 15.98 5.25 8.92
N CYS A 215 15.65 5.41 7.64
CA CYS A 215 14.39 4.90 7.08
C CYS A 215 14.31 3.37 7.16
N ILE A 216 15.47 2.71 7.10
CA ILE A 216 15.60 1.25 7.20
C ILE A 216 15.10 0.68 8.54
N ALA A 217 14.98 1.50 9.57
CA ALA A 217 14.47 1.04 10.88
C ALA A 217 13.02 0.51 10.81
N CYS A 218 12.22 1.04 9.89
CA CYS A 218 10.84 0.60 9.64
C CYS A 218 10.67 0.02 8.23
N HIS A 219 11.40 0.56 7.25
CA HIS A 219 11.29 0.18 5.85
C HIS A 219 12.46 -0.72 5.44
N ASN A 220 12.48 -1.96 5.91
CA ASN A 220 13.56 -2.92 5.70
C ASN A 220 13.08 -4.18 4.97
N GLY A 221 14.04 -5.06 4.64
CA GLY A 221 13.79 -6.30 3.93
C GLY A 221 13.38 -6.12 2.47
N PRO A 222 13.13 -7.21 1.74
CA PRO A 222 12.78 -7.17 0.32
C PRO A 222 11.53 -6.35 0.00
N LEU A 223 10.54 -6.33 0.91
CA LEU A 223 9.32 -5.52 0.75
C LEU A 223 9.55 -4.04 1.05
N ALA A 224 10.68 -3.64 1.61
CA ALA A 224 10.92 -2.31 2.16
C ALA A 224 9.83 -1.91 3.19
N SER A 225 9.49 -2.85 4.08
CA SER A 225 8.49 -2.70 5.16
C SER A 225 8.71 -3.77 6.22
N ASP A 226 8.73 -3.38 7.49
CA ASP A 226 8.70 -4.31 8.63
C ASP A 226 7.27 -4.76 8.98
N GLN A 227 6.27 -4.22 8.27
CA GLN A 227 4.83 -4.49 8.44
C GLN A 227 4.27 -4.22 9.84
N ARG A 228 5.03 -3.54 10.69
CA ARG A 228 4.61 -3.09 12.03
C ARG A 228 3.77 -1.82 11.93
N PHE A 229 3.32 -1.33 13.08
CA PHE A 229 2.43 -0.18 13.18
C PHE A 229 3.08 0.95 13.96
N TYR A 230 3.09 2.16 13.37
CA TYR A 230 3.67 3.35 14.00
C TYR A 230 2.76 4.55 13.80
N ALA A 231 2.74 5.43 14.81
CA ALA A 231 2.12 6.74 14.72
C ALA A 231 3.17 7.76 14.26
N THR A 232 2.93 8.36 13.11
CA THR A 232 3.83 9.34 12.49
C THR A 232 3.33 10.77 12.58
N GLY A 233 2.05 10.97 12.96
CA GLY A 233 1.44 12.29 13.11
C GLY A 233 1.13 12.97 11.77
N VAL A 234 0.77 12.21 10.73
CA VAL A 234 0.22 12.78 9.49
C VAL A 234 -1.04 13.57 9.84
N PRO A 235 -1.19 14.84 9.40
CA PRO A 235 -2.38 15.62 9.70
C PRO A 235 -3.66 14.96 9.16
N ALA A 236 -4.80 15.15 9.87
CA ALA A 236 -6.10 14.73 9.39
C ALA A 236 -6.42 15.42 8.05
N HIS A 237 -7.05 14.68 7.13
CA HIS A 237 -7.49 15.28 5.88
C HIS A 237 -8.69 16.22 6.15
N PRO A 238 -8.72 17.45 5.60
CA PRO A 238 -9.81 18.41 5.87
C PRO A 238 -11.20 17.83 5.61
N ASN A 239 -11.38 17.10 4.51
CA ASN A 239 -12.65 16.48 4.15
C ASN A 239 -13.13 15.41 5.15
N PHE A 240 -12.29 14.92 6.06
CA PHE A 240 -12.72 13.93 7.05
C PHE A 240 -13.90 14.42 7.88
N LYS A 241 -13.95 15.72 8.19
CA LYS A 241 -15.05 16.35 8.95
C LYS A 241 -16.17 16.93 8.08
N GLU A 242 -15.85 17.24 6.82
CA GLU A 242 -16.70 18.02 5.93
C GLU A 242 -17.66 17.16 5.07
N ASP A 243 -17.39 15.87 4.92
CA ASP A 243 -18.22 14.94 4.16
C ASP A 243 -19.24 14.26 5.08
N PRO A 244 -20.53 14.69 5.09
CA PRO A 244 -21.54 14.14 5.99
C PRO A 244 -21.86 12.67 5.67
N VAL A 245 -21.84 12.26 4.41
CA VAL A 245 -22.13 10.87 4.00
C VAL A 245 -20.97 9.97 4.42
N GLY A 246 -19.74 10.38 4.16
CA GLY A 246 -18.54 9.68 4.64
C GLY A 246 -18.53 9.55 6.16
N GLN A 247 -18.91 10.59 6.89
CA GLN A 247 -19.00 10.56 8.35
C GLN A 247 -20.05 9.60 8.89
N VAL A 248 -21.24 9.55 8.28
CA VAL A 248 -22.29 8.60 8.70
C VAL A 248 -21.81 7.16 8.50
N THR A 249 -21.26 6.86 7.32
CA THR A 249 -20.76 5.51 7.02
C THR A 249 -19.58 5.13 7.90
N HIS A 250 -18.64 6.04 8.13
CA HIS A 250 -17.52 5.81 9.03
C HIS A 250 -17.97 5.48 10.46
N ARG A 251 -18.91 6.25 11.00
CA ARG A 251 -19.50 5.99 12.33
C ARG A 251 -20.21 4.65 12.40
N TRP A 252 -20.95 4.29 11.36
CA TRP A 252 -21.63 3.00 11.26
C TRP A 252 -20.64 1.83 11.27
N GLU A 253 -19.58 1.91 10.47
CA GLU A 253 -18.53 0.88 10.46
C GLU A 253 -17.82 0.77 11.83
N LEU A 254 -17.58 1.89 12.50
CA LEU A 254 -16.96 1.87 13.82
C LEU A 254 -17.87 1.25 14.87
N TYR A 255 -19.19 1.56 14.81
CA TYR A 255 -20.19 0.91 15.64
C TYR A 255 -20.20 -0.60 15.45
N GLN A 256 -20.23 -1.06 14.19
CA GLN A 256 -20.16 -2.50 13.86
C GLN A 256 -18.87 -3.17 14.36
N LYS A 257 -17.78 -2.44 14.39
CA LYS A 257 -16.49 -2.92 14.93
C LYS A 257 -16.41 -2.85 16.46
N GLY A 258 -17.50 -2.48 17.14
CA GLY A 258 -17.54 -2.38 18.60
C GLY A 258 -16.65 -1.28 19.19
N VAL A 259 -16.43 -0.20 18.44
CA VAL A 259 -15.74 1.00 18.97
C VAL A 259 -16.65 1.70 19.97
N PRO A 260 -16.16 2.22 21.12
CA PRO A 260 -16.96 2.95 22.08
C PRO A 260 -17.67 4.16 21.48
N GLU A 261 -18.92 4.40 21.88
CA GLU A 261 -19.76 5.48 21.36
C GLU A 261 -19.11 6.85 21.48
N SER A 262 -18.46 7.14 22.61
CA SER A 262 -17.73 8.40 22.83
C SER A 262 -16.65 8.67 21.78
N VAL A 263 -16.09 7.62 21.19
CA VAL A 263 -15.06 7.72 20.14
C VAL A 263 -15.69 7.96 18.77
N TYR A 264 -16.65 7.12 18.34
CA TYR A 264 -17.20 7.25 17.00
C TYR A 264 -18.13 8.46 16.82
N ARG A 265 -18.80 8.93 17.89
CA ARG A 265 -19.62 10.16 17.83
C ARG A 265 -18.79 11.43 17.68
N ASN A 266 -17.68 11.51 18.38
CA ASN A 266 -16.89 12.73 18.53
C ASN A 266 -15.56 12.68 17.77
N GLY A 267 -15.30 11.62 17.02
CA GLY A 267 -14.05 11.45 16.26
C GLY A 267 -13.81 12.60 15.31
N SER A 268 -12.67 13.26 15.48
CA SER A 268 -12.23 14.35 14.61
C SER A 268 -11.18 13.90 13.59
N ASP A 269 -10.76 12.64 13.67
CA ASP A 269 -9.72 12.04 12.84
C ASP A 269 -9.88 10.51 12.83
N ASP A 270 -9.24 9.86 11.83
CA ASP A 270 -9.14 8.41 11.74
C ASP A 270 -8.08 7.90 12.72
N HIS A 271 -8.49 7.04 13.65
CA HIS A 271 -7.62 6.51 14.69
C HIS A 271 -6.84 5.24 14.29
N GLY A 272 -6.98 4.76 13.06
CA GLY A 272 -6.19 3.66 12.51
C GLY A 272 -6.30 2.35 13.29
N LEU A 273 -5.18 1.79 13.72
CA LEU A 273 -5.10 0.50 14.41
C LEU A 273 -5.97 0.42 15.68
N TYR A 274 -6.25 1.54 16.34
CA TYR A 274 -7.11 1.57 17.52
C TYR A 274 -8.49 0.95 17.22
N TYR A 275 -9.05 1.14 16.03
CA TYR A 275 -10.35 0.59 15.68
C TYR A 275 -10.39 -0.95 15.66
N ILE A 276 -9.22 -1.58 15.60
CA ILE A 276 -9.07 -3.03 15.65
C ILE A 276 -8.76 -3.51 17.07
N THR A 277 -7.80 -2.86 17.74
CA THR A 277 -7.29 -3.33 19.05
C THR A 277 -8.05 -2.78 20.24
N LYS A 278 -8.75 -1.66 20.09
CA LYS A 278 -9.37 -0.87 21.17
C LYS A 278 -8.37 -0.38 22.24
N ASN A 279 -7.08 -0.52 21.99
CA ASN A 279 -6.03 -0.07 22.91
C ASN A 279 -5.70 1.41 22.64
N PRO A 280 -5.83 2.32 23.63
CA PRO A 280 -5.51 3.75 23.45
C PRO A 280 -4.06 4.01 22.99
N LYS A 281 -3.13 3.10 23.27
CA LYS A 281 -1.74 3.19 22.80
C LYS A 281 -1.61 2.99 21.28
N ASP A 282 -2.67 2.54 20.61
CA ASP A 282 -2.69 2.27 19.16
C ASP A 282 -3.39 3.36 18.35
N ILE A 283 -3.88 4.42 19.00
CA ILE A 283 -4.47 5.58 18.31
C ILE A 283 -3.42 6.22 17.40
N GLY A 284 -3.80 6.41 16.14
CA GLY A 284 -2.98 7.04 15.11
C GLY A 284 -1.85 6.18 14.57
N LYS A 285 -1.80 4.89 14.92
CA LYS A 285 -0.84 3.94 14.35
C LYS A 285 -1.36 3.35 13.05
N TRP A 286 -0.45 3.26 12.07
CA TRP A 286 -0.69 2.74 10.74
C TRP A 286 0.36 1.69 10.40
N ARG A 287 -0.06 0.69 9.62
CA ARG A 287 0.87 -0.32 9.09
C ARG A 287 1.91 0.37 8.21
N VAL A 288 3.17 0.02 8.38
CA VAL A 288 4.25 0.49 7.51
C VAL A 288 4.01 -0.02 6.09
N PRO A 289 3.78 0.87 5.11
CA PRO A 289 3.61 0.47 3.73
C PRO A 289 4.96 0.10 3.10
N SER A 290 4.92 -0.66 2.01
CA SER A 290 6.09 -0.83 1.15
C SER A 290 6.53 0.50 0.56
N LEU A 291 7.84 0.67 0.37
CA LEU A 291 8.39 1.78 -0.41
C LEU A 291 8.67 1.39 -1.87
N ARG A 292 8.19 0.22 -2.31
CA ARG A 292 8.27 -0.15 -3.70
C ARG A 292 7.22 0.60 -4.52
N GLU A 293 7.56 0.91 -5.75
CA GLU A 293 6.69 1.54 -6.76
C GLU A 293 6.22 2.98 -6.40
N LEU A 294 6.91 3.66 -5.49
CA LEU A 294 6.54 5.02 -5.07
C LEU A 294 6.50 6.04 -6.22
N LYS A 295 7.32 5.84 -7.26
CA LYS A 295 7.34 6.70 -8.45
C LYS A 295 5.96 6.84 -9.12
N TYR A 296 5.09 5.82 -8.96
CA TYR A 296 3.81 5.71 -9.65
C TYR A 296 2.59 5.83 -8.73
N THR A 297 2.78 5.96 -7.41
CA THR A 297 1.71 5.78 -6.41
C THR A 297 1.43 7.04 -5.57
N ALA A 298 1.77 8.21 -6.11
CA ALA A 298 1.36 9.47 -5.48
C ALA A 298 -0.18 9.63 -5.51
N PRO A 299 -0.77 10.35 -4.52
CA PRO A 299 -0.17 10.98 -3.36
C PRO A 299 0.07 9.99 -2.21
N TYR A 300 0.81 10.42 -1.19
CA TYR A 300 1.34 9.55 -0.15
C TYR A 300 0.63 9.71 1.19
N MET A 301 0.87 8.75 2.10
CA MET A 301 0.29 8.56 3.43
C MET A 301 -1.12 7.94 3.38
N HIS A 302 -1.60 7.50 4.54
CA HIS A 302 -2.90 6.82 4.65
C HIS A 302 -4.11 7.64 4.19
N ASN A 303 -3.95 8.94 4.07
CA ASN A 303 -4.97 9.90 3.65
C ASN A 303 -4.52 10.81 2.51
N GLY A 304 -3.42 10.46 1.81
CA GLY A 304 -2.96 11.18 0.63
C GLY A 304 -2.50 12.63 0.87
N MET A 305 -2.23 13.02 2.12
CA MET A 305 -1.93 14.42 2.46
C MET A 305 -0.61 14.94 1.93
N LEU A 306 0.30 14.08 1.49
CA LEU A 306 1.59 14.48 0.94
C LEU A 306 1.62 14.19 -0.57
N ALA A 307 1.72 15.25 -1.38
CA ALA A 307 1.57 15.15 -2.83
C ALA A 307 2.80 14.52 -3.50
N THR A 308 4.00 14.80 -2.99
CA THR A 308 5.26 14.42 -3.62
C THR A 308 6.19 13.67 -2.66
N LEU A 309 7.16 12.92 -3.21
CA LEU A 309 8.23 12.32 -2.39
C LEU A 309 9.09 13.37 -1.68
N ALA A 310 9.22 14.55 -2.25
CA ALA A 310 9.91 15.67 -1.60
C ALA A 310 9.15 16.10 -0.32
N ASP A 311 7.81 16.18 -0.37
CA ASP A 311 6.97 16.46 0.81
C ASP A 311 7.10 15.38 1.87
N VAL A 312 7.18 14.11 1.45
CA VAL A 312 7.39 12.97 2.36
C VAL A 312 8.75 13.08 3.06
N VAL A 313 9.81 13.36 2.32
CA VAL A 313 11.16 13.55 2.89
C VAL A 313 11.18 14.75 3.83
N GLU A 314 10.54 15.86 3.46
CA GLU A 314 10.41 17.05 4.31
C GLU A 314 9.62 16.76 5.60
N PHE A 315 8.53 16.00 5.51
CA PHE A 315 7.76 15.59 6.67
C PHE A 315 8.61 14.78 7.66
N TYR A 316 9.39 13.82 7.19
CA TYR A 316 10.27 13.03 8.04
C TYR A 316 11.52 13.78 8.48
N ASP A 317 12.02 14.74 7.68
CA ASP A 317 13.14 15.60 8.08
C ASP A 317 12.81 16.44 9.33
N ARG A 318 11.54 16.87 9.46
CA ARG A 318 11.03 17.54 10.66
C ARG A 318 10.75 16.56 11.82
N GLY A 319 10.91 15.26 11.60
CA GLY A 319 10.63 14.21 12.57
C GLY A 319 9.15 13.79 12.63
N GLY A 320 8.39 13.97 11.55
CA GLY A 320 6.95 13.70 11.51
C GLY A 320 6.11 14.80 12.16
N GLY A 321 4.81 14.56 12.30
CA GLY A 321 3.86 15.49 12.92
C GLY A 321 3.62 15.25 14.42
N ALA A 322 2.68 16.01 14.99
CA ALA A 322 2.24 15.86 16.37
C ALA A 322 1.19 14.76 16.49
N THR A 323 1.38 13.85 17.43
CA THR A 323 0.40 12.82 17.80
C THR A 323 0.72 12.26 19.18
N GLN A 324 -0.30 11.83 19.93
CA GLN A 324 -0.13 11.36 21.32
C GLN A 324 0.75 10.10 21.44
N ASN A 325 0.73 9.22 20.43
CA ASN A 325 1.48 7.95 20.44
C ASN A 325 2.66 7.97 19.46
N LYS A 326 3.23 9.15 19.21
CA LYS A 326 4.32 9.32 18.25
C LYS A 326 5.44 8.33 18.50
N SER A 327 5.89 7.69 17.43
CA SER A 327 7.02 6.77 17.49
C SER A 327 8.29 7.50 17.97
N PRO A 328 8.99 7.00 19.00
CA PRO A 328 10.22 7.61 19.52
C PRO A 328 11.40 7.53 18.52
N ILE A 329 11.29 6.73 17.47
CA ILE A 329 12.27 6.64 16.39
C ILE A 329 12.27 7.94 15.56
N LEU A 330 11.11 8.61 15.43
CA LEU A 330 10.95 9.81 14.63
C LEU A 330 11.51 11.03 15.34
N LYS A 331 12.64 11.50 14.84
CA LYS A 331 13.35 12.70 15.31
C LYS A 331 13.73 13.56 14.11
N PRO A 332 13.92 14.89 14.27
CA PRO A 332 14.42 15.73 13.20
C PRO A 332 15.75 15.22 12.62
N LEU A 333 15.82 15.01 11.31
CA LEU A 333 16.96 14.39 10.64
C LEU A 333 18.05 15.41 10.30
N LYS A 334 17.68 16.69 10.16
CA LYS A 334 18.57 17.79 9.79
C LYS A 334 19.31 17.53 8.47
N LEU A 335 18.55 17.13 7.46
CA LEU A 335 19.08 16.87 6.12
C LEU A 335 19.39 18.18 5.40
N LYS A 336 20.52 18.22 4.70
CA LYS A 336 20.84 19.29 3.77
C LYS A 336 19.96 19.20 2.52
N ALA A 337 19.79 20.30 1.78
CA ALA A 337 18.95 20.33 0.57
C ALA A 337 19.36 19.25 -0.46
N GLN A 338 20.68 19.03 -0.67
CA GLN A 338 21.15 17.99 -1.57
C GLN A 338 20.89 16.57 -1.02
N GLU A 339 21.02 16.36 0.29
CA GLU A 339 20.71 15.06 0.92
C GLU A 339 19.23 14.67 0.74
N LYS A 340 18.31 15.65 0.79
CA LYS A 340 16.88 15.43 0.52
C LYS A 340 16.66 14.98 -0.93
N LYS A 341 17.30 15.61 -1.91
CA LYS A 341 17.23 15.24 -3.33
C LYS A 341 17.82 13.85 -3.57
N ASP A 342 18.97 13.54 -2.98
CA ASP A 342 19.62 12.24 -3.10
C ASP A 342 18.71 11.14 -2.52
N LEU A 343 18.06 11.40 -1.37
CA LEU A 343 17.12 10.47 -0.75
C LEU A 343 15.89 10.22 -1.62
N VAL A 344 15.28 11.26 -2.21
CA VAL A 344 14.18 11.12 -3.17
C VAL A 344 14.61 10.27 -4.37
N ALA A 345 15.78 10.54 -4.95
CA ALA A 345 16.30 9.76 -6.06
C ALA A 345 16.46 8.26 -5.72
N PHE A 346 16.86 7.94 -4.49
CA PHE A 346 16.91 6.54 -4.05
C PHE A 346 15.52 5.94 -3.85
N LEU A 347 14.56 6.67 -3.27
CA LEU A 347 13.19 6.18 -3.11
C LEU A 347 12.55 5.84 -4.47
N GLU A 348 12.80 6.65 -5.50
CA GLU A 348 12.36 6.38 -6.87
C GLU A 348 13.03 5.12 -7.45
N ALA A 349 14.29 4.85 -7.10
CA ALA A 349 15.02 3.67 -7.55
C ALA A 349 14.50 2.33 -6.98
N LEU A 350 13.57 2.37 -6.00
CA LEU A 350 12.83 1.22 -5.51
C LEU A 350 11.62 0.85 -6.38
N SER A 351 11.38 1.60 -7.45
CA SER A 351 10.32 1.35 -8.43
C SER A 351 10.89 0.69 -9.68
N MET A 352 10.04 -0.01 -10.41
CA MET A 352 10.38 -0.50 -11.75
C MET A 352 10.70 0.67 -12.69
N ASP A 353 11.49 0.41 -13.72
CA ASP A 353 11.86 1.41 -14.73
C ASP A 353 10.60 1.98 -15.43
N GLU A 354 9.62 1.09 -15.66
CA GLU A 354 8.30 1.43 -16.23
C GLU A 354 7.17 0.86 -15.36
N PRO A 355 5.98 1.51 -15.33
CA PRO A 355 4.85 1.03 -14.55
C PRO A 355 4.33 -0.31 -15.09
N LEU A 356 3.82 -1.15 -14.20
CA LEU A 356 3.17 -2.40 -14.59
C LEU A 356 1.77 -2.09 -15.14
N ILE A 357 1.66 -2.00 -16.46
CA ILE A 357 0.39 -1.82 -17.15
C ILE A 357 -0.18 -3.17 -17.57
N GLN A 358 -1.50 -3.29 -17.50
CA GLN A 358 -2.23 -4.44 -18.02
C GLN A 358 -3.43 -3.97 -18.83
N GLU A 359 -3.67 -4.67 -19.95
CA GLU A 359 -4.86 -4.45 -20.78
C GLU A 359 -6.12 -4.96 -20.08
N ASP A 360 -7.23 -4.32 -20.35
CA ASP A 360 -8.54 -4.72 -19.86
C ASP A 360 -8.93 -6.09 -20.43
N PRO A 361 -9.45 -6.99 -19.61
CA PRO A 361 -9.92 -8.29 -20.11
C PRO A 361 -11.26 -8.13 -20.82
N LYS A 362 -11.54 -9.01 -21.80
CA LYS A 362 -12.89 -9.17 -22.31
C LYS A 362 -13.78 -9.79 -21.24
N LEU A 363 -14.84 -9.08 -20.86
CA LEU A 363 -15.82 -9.54 -19.88
C LEU A 363 -16.92 -10.38 -20.53
N PRO A 364 -17.54 -11.31 -19.77
CA PRO A 364 -18.70 -12.07 -20.23
C PRO A 364 -19.94 -11.19 -20.51
N GLY A 365 -20.70 -11.58 -21.52
CA GLY A 365 -21.81 -10.79 -22.04
C GLY A 365 -21.30 -9.54 -22.78
N ASP A 366 -22.21 -8.77 -23.38
CA ASP A 366 -21.88 -7.52 -24.09
C ASP A 366 -21.61 -6.34 -23.13
N TYR A 367 -21.22 -6.65 -21.88
CA TYR A 367 -20.99 -5.66 -20.87
C TYR A 367 -19.68 -4.92 -21.13
N GLN A 368 -19.81 -3.63 -21.42
CA GLN A 368 -18.68 -2.71 -21.43
C GLN A 368 -18.61 -2.05 -20.04
N PRO A 369 -17.49 -2.14 -19.29
CA PRO A 369 -17.34 -1.38 -18.09
C PRO A 369 -17.53 0.11 -18.41
N LEU A 370 -18.24 0.82 -17.54
CA LEU A 370 -18.26 2.28 -17.64
C LEU A 370 -16.81 2.76 -17.54
N PRO A 371 -16.37 3.68 -18.40
CA PRO A 371 -15.04 4.24 -18.28
C PRO A 371 -14.88 4.78 -16.87
N ALA A 372 -13.76 4.44 -16.21
CA ALA A 372 -13.45 5.00 -14.92
C ALA A 372 -13.62 6.52 -15.02
N PRO A 373 -14.34 7.17 -14.08
CA PRO A 373 -14.53 8.60 -14.12
C PRO A 373 -13.15 9.24 -14.23
N ALA A 374 -12.94 10.02 -15.29
CA ALA A 374 -11.70 10.75 -15.48
C ALA A 374 -11.52 11.64 -14.24
N MET A 375 -10.66 11.22 -13.33
CA MET A 375 -10.29 12.06 -12.21
C MET A 375 -9.51 13.22 -12.81
N ALA A 376 -10.16 14.38 -12.87
CA ALA A 376 -9.48 15.60 -13.23
C ALA A 376 -8.32 15.79 -12.23
N VAL A 377 -7.12 15.50 -12.70
CA VAL A 377 -5.90 15.92 -12.03
C VAL A 377 -5.91 17.45 -12.12
N LYS A 378 -6.33 18.10 -11.04
CA LYS A 378 -6.14 19.53 -10.82
C LYS A 378 -5.16 19.73 -9.69
#